data_ed0318c47b4103fa0a142a81086913c3
#
_entry.id   ed0318c47b4103fa0a142a81086913c3
#
_cell.length_a   1.000
_cell.length_b   1.000
_cell.length_c   1.000
_cell.angle_alpha   90.00
_cell.angle_beta   90.00
_cell.angle_gamma   90.00
#
_symmetry.space_group_name_H-M   'P 1'
#
loop_
_entity.id
_entity.type
_entity.pdbx_description
1 polymer ?
#
loop_
_entity_poly.entity_id
_entity_poly.type
_entity_poly.pdbx_seq_one_letter_code
_entity_poly.pdbx_strand_id
1 'polypeptide(L)'
;VYPKTAKLQATAVDAQGKKYYYYHEKYLDQQRKKRKARATQIDFAKIKSVTGRILAQPTHPSWHDALALRMIAAGYLRTGVQERETGALGAFQLKKKHVTLRSDGETVSFDFPAKSGQRRQFDARDRVLHSALSRQRTPLLVGDARYERVRDLLRRIVGNEDIQLKDIRTAGSMQLFRKHLKTANGDEKVARQQTADTIGHTPTVSKKFYLL
;
A
#
# COMPACT_ATOMS: atom_id res chain seq x y z
N VAL A 1 4.55 10.85 31.84
CA VAL A 1 5.84 10.21 31.55
C VAL A 1 5.82 8.83 32.18
N TYR A 2 6.31 7.84 31.47
CA TYR A 2 6.36 6.45 31.92
C TYR A 2 7.80 6.07 32.34
N PRO A 3 8.02 4.95 33.05
CA PRO A 3 9.36 4.49 33.40
C PRO A 3 10.27 4.38 32.19
N LYS A 4 11.56 4.70 32.34
CA LYS A 4 12.55 4.66 31.23
C LYS A 4 12.62 3.31 30.49
N THR A 5 12.28 2.24 31.16
CA THR A 5 12.24 0.86 30.60
C THR A 5 10.93 0.53 29.91
N ALA A 6 9.90 1.35 30.08
CA ALA A 6 8.59 1.09 29.49
C ALA A 6 8.63 1.27 27.97
N LYS A 7 7.84 0.45 27.29
CA LYS A 7 7.66 0.52 25.83
C LYS A 7 7.10 1.88 25.37
N LEU A 8 6.12 2.41 26.09
CA LEU A 8 5.56 3.74 25.90
C LEU A 8 6.24 4.71 26.89
N GLN A 9 6.89 5.75 26.38
CA GLN A 9 7.66 6.68 27.19
C GLN A 9 6.85 7.91 27.61
N ALA A 10 6.00 8.41 26.73
CA ALA A 10 5.13 9.54 26.98
C ALA A 10 3.92 9.54 26.03
N THR A 11 2.88 10.24 26.46
CA THR A 11 1.78 10.67 25.60
C THR A 11 1.66 12.18 25.67
N ALA A 12 1.27 12.82 24.57
CA ALA A 12 0.91 14.22 24.50
C ALA A 12 -0.39 14.39 23.73
N VAL A 13 -1.08 15.49 23.98
CA VAL A 13 -2.30 15.88 23.26
C VAL A 13 -2.08 17.29 22.76
N ASP A 14 -2.34 17.54 21.45
CA ASP A 14 -2.25 18.90 20.91
C ASP A 14 -3.55 19.72 21.21
N ALA A 15 -3.53 20.99 20.84
CA ALA A 15 -4.64 21.89 21.05
C ALA A 15 -5.93 21.46 20.33
N GLN A 16 -5.84 20.58 19.32
CA GLN A 16 -6.98 20.01 18.60
C GLN A 16 -7.45 18.66 19.18
N GLY A 17 -6.93 18.23 20.35
CA GLY A 17 -7.29 16.97 20.99
C GLY A 17 -6.62 15.73 20.38
N LYS A 18 -5.69 15.88 19.44
CA LYS A 18 -4.98 14.76 18.82
C LYS A 18 -3.91 14.21 19.75
N LYS A 19 -3.96 12.90 20.00
CA LYS A 19 -3.01 12.19 20.87
C LYS A 19 -1.75 11.77 20.10
N TYR A 20 -0.60 12.01 20.71
CA TYR A 20 0.72 11.58 20.27
C TYR A 20 1.30 10.58 21.27
N TYR A 21 1.98 9.56 20.74
CA TYR A 21 2.58 8.49 21.52
C TYR A 21 4.08 8.44 21.24
N TYR A 22 4.89 8.53 22.29
CA TYR A 22 6.34 8.47 22.23
C TYR A 22 6.81 7.12 22.76
N TYR A 23 7.42 6.33 21.90
CA TYR A 23 7.88 4.99 22.23
C TYR A 23 9.39 4.95 22.43
N HIS A 24 9.85 4.03 23.27
CA HIS A 24 11.26 3.75 23.49
C HIS A 24 11.93 3.32 22.17
N GLU A 25 13.17 3.77 21.92
CA GLU A 25 13.87 3.54 20.67
C GLU A 25 14.06 2.04 20.37
N LYS A 26 14.47 1.24 21.35
CA LYS A 26 14.58 -0.22 21.22
C LYS A 26 13.27 -0.88 20.76
N TYR A 27 12.12 -0.38 21.24
CA TYR A 27 10.82 -0.88 20.78
C TYR A 27 10.56 -0.49 19.31
N LEU A 28 10.87 0.75 18.95
CA LEU A 28 10.72 1.21 17.56
C LEU A 28 11.61 0.39 16.62
N ASP A 29 12.84 0.08 17.02
CA ASP A 29 13.77 -0.75 16.25
C ASP A 29 13.25 -2.18 16.08
N GLN A 30 12.74 -2.79 17.14
CA GLN A 30 12.11 -4.11 17.05
C GLN A 30 10.91 -4.10 16.08
N GLN A 31 10.08 -3.05 16.13
CA GLN A 31 8.95 -2.93 15.21
C GLN A 31 9.41 -2.74 13.77
N ARG A 32 10.50 -1.99 13.54
CA ARG A 32 11.13 -1.83 12.21
C ARG A 32 11.62 -3.17 11.69
N LYS A 33 12.40 -3.92 12.48
CA LYS A 33 12.91 -5.25 12.12
C LYS A 33 11.78 -6.22 11.78
N LYS A 34 10.73 -6.30 12.61
CA LYS A 34 9.55 -7.13 12.35
C LYS A 34 8.84 -6.74 11.05
N ARG A 35 8.68 -5.44 10.78
CA ARG A 35 8.07 -4.95 9.54
C ARG A 35 8.91 -5.32 8.31
N LYS A 36 10.23 -5.15 8.39
CA LYS A 36 11.15 -5.53 7.31
C LYS A 36 11.07 -7.02 7.03
N ALA A 37 11.13 -7.85 8.06
CA ALA A 37 11.03 -9.31 7.93
C ALA A 37 9.72 -9.75 7.28
N ARG A 38 8.58 -9.12 7.61
CA ARG A 38 7.31 -9.39 6.92
C ARG A 38 7.34 -8.92 5.46
N ALA A 39 7.84 -7.70 5.21
CA ALA A 39 7.87 -7.13 3.87
C ALA A 39 8.75 -7.94 2.90
N THR A 40 9.83 -8.57 3.37
CA THR A 40 10.68 -9.43 2.52
C THR A 40 10.00 -10.72 2.09
N GLN A 41 8.92 -11.13 2.75
CA GLN A 41 8.14 -12.32 2.36
C GLN A 41 7.09 -12.02 1.27
N ILE A 42 6.87 -10.74 0.92
CA ILE A 42 5.92 -10.36 -0.11
C ILE A 42 6.49 -10.67 -1.49
N ASP A 43 5.89 -11.65 -2.14
CA ASP A 43 6.16 -12.00 -3.53
C ASP A 43 5.05 -11.43 -4.43
N PHE A 44 5.39 -10.36 -5.18
CA PHE A 44 4.45 -9.71 -6.08
C PHE A 44 4.06 -10.59 -7.28
N ALA A 45 4.94 -11.49 -7.73
CA ALA A 45 4.63 -12.41 -8.82
C ALA A 45 3.58 -13.43 -8.35
N LYS A 46 3.74 -13.95 -7.13
CA LYS A 46 2.77 -14.89 -6.52
C LYS A 46 1.41 -14.19 -6.30
N ILE A 47 1.39 -12.94 -5.81
CA ILE A 47 0.16 -12.15 -5.67
C ILE A 47 -0.52 -11.99 -7.05
N LYS A 48 0.22 -11.60 -8.09
CA LYS A 48 -0.31 -11.44 -9.45
C LYS A 48 -0.86 -12.76 -10.00
N SER A 49 -0.15 -13.86 -9.81
CA SER A 49 -0.57 -15.18 -10.27
C SER A 49 -1.89 -15.62 -9.61
N VAL A 50 -1.95 -15.61 -8.27
CA VAL A 50 -3.14 -16.06 -7.52
C VAL A 50 -4.33 -15.16 -7.78
N THR A 51 -4.17 -13.84 -7.70
CA THR A 51 -5.27 -12.90 -7.98
C THR A 51 -5.72 -12.99 -9.44
N GLY A 52 -4.80 -13.26 -10.37
CA GLY A 52 -5.13 -13.46 -11.79
C GLY A 52 -6.06 -14.65 -12.02
N ARG A 53 -5.79 -15.78 -11.37
CA ARG A 53 -6.67 -16.98 -11.45
C ARG A 53 -8.06 -16.72 -10.88
N ILE A 54 -8.16 -16.00 -9.76
CA ILE A 54 -9.44 -15.63 -9.16
C ILE A 54 -10.21 -14.67 -10.08
N LEU A 55 -9.54 -13.65 -10.61
CA LEU A 55 -10.16 -12.64 -11.47
C LEU A 55 -10.58 -13.16 -12.86
N ALA A 56 -10.03 -14.29 -13.29
CA ALA A 56 -10.49 -14.98 -14.49
C ALA A 56 -11.90 -15.58 -14.34
N GLN A 57 -12.37 -15.74 -13.11
CA GLN A 57 -13.68 -16.33 -12.77
C GLN A 57 -14.59 -15.26 -12.12
N PRO A 58 -15.42 -14.52 -12.88
CA PRO A 58 -16.22 -13.40 -12.36
C PRO A 58 -17.17 -13.75 -11.21
N THR A 59 -17.60 -15.01 -11.12
CA THR A 59 -18.49 -15.52 -10.06
C THR A 59 -17.74 -16.03 -8.82
N HIS A 60 -16.41 -15.99 -8.83
CA HIS A 60 -15.62 -16.46 -7.67
C HIS A 60 -15.92 -15.63 -6.42
N PRO A 61 -16.20 -16.23 -5.25
CA PRO A 61 -16.59 -15.52 -4.02
C PRO A 61 -15.58 -14.45 -3.57
N SER A 62 -14.29 -14.66 -3.84
CA SER A 62 -13.22 -13.70 -3.51
C SER A 62 -12.85 -12.78 -4.67
N TRP A 63 -13.71 -12.61 -5.69
CA TRP A 63 -13.36 -11.82 -6.87
C TRP A 63 -13.04 -10.36 -6.53
N HIS A 64 -13.90 -9.70 -5.75
CA HIS A 64 -13.66 -8.33 -5.31
C HIS A 64 -12.45 -8.20 -4.38
N ASP A 65 -12.21 -9.17 -3.51
CA ASP A 65 -11.05 -9.18 -2.62
C ASP A 65 -9.74 -9.34 -3.41
N ALA A 66 -9.74 -10.18 -4.45
CA ALA A 66 -8.62 -10.35 -5.36
C ALA A 66 -8.36 -9.07 -6.19
N LEU A 67 -9.42 -8.40 -6.65
CA LEU A 67 -9.31 -7.12 -7.34
C LEU A 67 -8.68 -6.05 -6.44
N ALA A 68 -9.15 -5.93 -5.19
CA ALA A 68 -8.61 -5.02 -4.20
C ALA A 68 -7.12 -5.30 -3.92
N LEU A 69 -6.77 -6.56 -3.68
CA LEU A 69 -5.39 -6.97 -3.42
C LEU A 69 -4.47 -6.69 -4.61
N ARG A 70 -4.92 -7.00 -5.84
CA ARG A 70 -4.16 -6.73 -7.07
C ARG A 70 -3.95 -5.24 -7.28
N MET A 71 -4.97 -4.42 -7.06
CA MET A 71 -4.91 -2.97 -7.16
C MET A 71 -3.94 -2.37 -6.11
N ILE A 72 -4.01 -2.86 -4.85
CA ILE A 72 -3.09 -2.46 -3.77
C ILE A 72 -1.64 -2.80 -4.16
N ALA A 73 -1.40 -3.99 -4.71
CA ALA A 73 -0.07 -4.44 -5.11
C ALA A 73 0.47 -3.68 -6.32
N ALA A 74 -0.36 -3.43 -7.35
CA ALA A 74 0.04 -2.73 -8.57
C ALA A 74 0.47 -1.28 -8.31
N GLY A 75 -0.22 -0.58 -7.39
CA GLY A 75 0.06 0.82 -7.08
C GLY A 75 0.72 1.05 -5.72
N TYR A 76 1.04 0.01 -4.95
CA TYR A 76 1.47 0.15 -3.55
C TYR A 76 0.53 1.05 -2.74
N LEU A 77 -0.77 0.87 -2.94
CA LEU A 77 -1.79 1.76 -2.42
C LEU A 77 -1.94 1.64 -0.89
N ARG A 78 -2.31 2.75 -0.25
CA ARG A 78 -2.85 2.70 1.11
C ARG A 78 -4.24 2.07 1.05
N THR A 79 -4.65 1.40 2.12
CA THR A 79 -5.97 0.75 2.18
C THR A 79 -7.11 1.76 2.29
N GLY A 80 -6.97 2.80 3.15
CA GLY A 80 -7.99 3.83 3.28
C GLY A 80 -9.29 3.31 3.91
N VAL A 81 -9.21 2.53 4.98
CA VAL A 81 -10.39 1.89 5.61
C VAL A 81 -11.28 2.91 6.36
N GLN A 82 -10.71 4.02 6.79
CA GLN A 82 -11.46 5.08 7.48
C GLN A 82 -11.54 6.31 6.59
N GLU A 83 -12.76 6.81 6.40
CA GLU A 83 -12.99 8.13 5.84
C GLU A 83 -12.34 9.16 6.76
N ARG A 84 -11.45 9.99 6.20
CA ARG A 84 -10.79 11.05 6.96
C ARG A 84 -11.31 12.38 6.48
N GLU A 85 -11.49 13.31 7.39
CA GLU A 85 -11.84 14.72 7.14
C GLU A 85 -10.95 15.38 6.07
N THR A 86 -9.76 14.84 5.84
CA THR A 86 -8.78 15.32 4.86
C THR A 86 -9.12 14.98 3.40
N GLY A 87 -10.19 14.25 3.09
CA GLY A 87 -10.55 13.81 1.74
C GLY A 87 -9.54 12.85 1.09
N ALA A 88 -8.54 12.38 1.84
CA ALA A 88 -7.51 11.48 1.33
C ALA A 88 -8.06 10.07 1.13
N LEU A 89 -7.91 9.52 -0.08
CA LEU A 89 -8.43 8.22 -0.47
C LEU A 89 -7.37 7.12 -0.40
N GLY A 90 -7.85 5.90 -0.17
CA GLY A 90 -7.08 4.67 -0.33
C GLY A 90 -7.84 3.67 -1.19
N ALA A 91 -7.26 2.48 -1.40
CA ALA A 91 -7.77 1.48 -2.35
C ALA A 91 -9.26 1.16 -2.19
N PHE A 92 -9.75 1.06 -0.94
CA PHE A 92 -11.15 0.74 -0.66
C PHE A 92 -12.12 1.90 -0.89
N GLN A 93 -11.63 3.12 -1.13
CA GLN A 93 -12.46 4.31 -1.35
C GLN A 93 -12.39 4.82 -2.80
N LEU A 94 -11.54 4.22 -3.64
CA LEU A 94 -11.42 4.62 -5.04
C LEU A 94 -12.70 4.30 -5.81
N LYS A 95 -13.11 5.26 -6.64
CA LYS A 95 -14.30 5.20 -7.52
C LYS A 95 -13.85 5.23 -8.98
N LYS A 96 -14.74 4.89 -9.91
CA LYS A 96 -14.47 4.90 -11.36
C LYS A 96 -13.85 6.22 -11.84
N LYS A 97 -14.28 7.37 -11.33
CA LYS A 97 -13.72 8.68 -11.68
C LYS A 97 -12.24 8.87 -11.35
N HIS A 98 -11.65 7.96 -10.54
CA HIS A 98 -10.24 8.02 -10.13
C HIS A 98 -9.33 7.13 -10.98
N VAL A 99 -9.89 6.48 -12.03
CA VAL A 99 -9.13 5.65 -12.95
C VAL A 99 -9.57 5.89 -14.39
N THR A 100 -8.61 5.78 -15.30
CA THR A 100 -8.83 5.77 -16.75
C THR A 100 -8.24 4.47 -17.30
N LEU A 101 -9.07 3.70 -17.97
CA LEU A 101 -8.62 2.51 -18.70
C LEU A 101 -8.13 2.95 -20.08
N ARG A 102 -6.85 2.72 -20.39
CA ARG A 102 -6.26 3.09 -21.68
C ARG A 102 -6.70 2.11 -22.77
N SER A 103 -6.72 2.58 -24.00
CA SER A 103 -7.12 1.79 -25.19
C SER A 103 -6.19 0.64 -25.53
N ASP A 104 -4.98 0.60 -24.94
CA ASP A 104 -4.01 -0.50 -25.11
C ASP A 104 -4.45 -1.82 -24.43
N GLY A 105 -5.56 -1.80 -23.66
CA GLY A 105 -6.10 -2.98 -22.98
C GLY A 105 -5.29 -3.49 -21.78
N GLU A 106 -4.24 -2.77 -21.37
CA GLU A 106 -3.36 -3.20 -20.28
C GLU A 106 -2.96 -2.09 -19.30
N THR A 107 -3.04 -0.82 -19.68
CA THR A 107 -2.67 0.31 -18.82
C THR A 107 -3.89 0.88 -18.10
N VAL A 108 -3.78 0.99 -16.79
CA VAL A 108 -4.74 1.64 -15.90
C VAL A 108 -4.05 2.87 -15.32
N SER A 109 -4.56 4.07 -15.67
CA SER A 109 -4.09 5.34 -15.11
C SER A 109 -4.91 5.68 -13.87
N PHE A 110 -4.23 5.92 -12.75
CA PHE A 110 -4.83 6.33 -11.48
C PHE A 110 -4.60 7.81 -11.24
N ASP A 111 -5.64 8.51 -10.74
CA ASP A 111 -5.59 9.93 -10.39
C ASP A 111 -6.57 10.23 -9.26
N PHE A 112 -6.05 10.47 -8.05
CA PHE A 112 -6.88 10.66 -6.86
C PHE A 112 -6.19 11.49 -5.77
N PRO A 113 -6.98 12.16 -4.88
CA PRO A 113 -6.44 12.84 -3.71
C PRO A 113 -5.84 11.84 -2.72
N ALA A 114 -4.60 12.10 -2.32
CA ALA A 114 -3.84 11.28 -1.37
C ALA A 114 -3.60 12.00 -0.05
N LYS A 115 -2.95 11.33 0.90
CA LYS A 115 -2.67 11.88 2.24
C LYS A 115 -1.85 13.18 2.15
N SER A 116 -2.13 14.12 3.05
CA SER A 116 -1.43 15.40 3.21
C SER A 116 -1.65 16.37 2.04
N GLY A 117 -2.86 16.36 1.44
CA GLY A 117 -3.21 17.24 0.35
C GLY A 117 -2.54 16.94 -1.00
N GLN A 118 -1.75 15.88 -1.07
CA GLN A 118 -1.09 15.48 -2.31
C GLN A 118 -2.08 14.82 -3.27
N ARG A 119 -1.89 15.03 -4.57
CA ARG A 119 -2.54 14.26 -5.63
C ARG A 119 -1.62 13.14 -6.06
N ARG A 120 -2.16 11.94 -6.20
CA ARG A 120 -1.38 10.79 -6.65
C ARG A 120 -1.83 10.39 -8.05
N GLN A 121 -0.87 10.45 -8.98
CA GLN A 121 -1.02 10.06 -10.36
C GLN A 121 0.03 9.01 -10.70
N PHE A 122 -0.38 7.91 -11.32
CA PHE A 122 0.52 6.86 -11.82
C PHE A 122 -0.20 5.92 -12.77
N ASP A 123 0.57 5.27 -13.63
CA ASP A 123 0.11 4.21 -14.51
C ASP A 123 0.51 2.84 -13.99
N ALA A 124 -0.43 1.89 -14.01
CA ALA A 124 -0.18 0.49 -13.74
C ALA A 124 -0.40 -0.32 -15.01
N ARG A 125 0.67 -0.94 -15.53
CA ARG A 125 0.58 -1.82 -16.69
C ARG A 125 0.27 -3.23 -16.24
N ASP A 126 -1.00 -3.62 -16.35
CA ASP A 126 -1.53 -4.89 -15.88
C ASP A 126 -2.83 -5.24 -16.60
N ARG A 127 -2.75 -6.09 -17.64
CA ARG A 127 -3.90 -6.52 -18.46
C ARG A 127 -5.03 -7.14 -17.63
N VAL A 128 -4.69 -7.93 -16.61
CA VAL A 128 -5.71 -8.57 -15.76
C VAL A 128 -6.43 -7.52 -14.91
N LEU A 129 -5.70 -6.56 -14.35
CA LEU A 129 -6.30 -5.46 -13.61
C LEU A 129 -7.19 -4.60 -14.52
N HIS A 130 -6.71 -4.26 -15.71
CA HIS A 130 -7.46 -3.50 -16.72
C HIS A 130 -8.78 -4.22 -17.06
N SER A 131 -8.73 -5.50 -17.43
CA SER A 131 -9.90 -6.31 -17.75
C SER A 131 -10.86 -6.47 -16.56
N ALA A 132 -10.37 -6.64 -15.34
CA ALA A 132 -11.21 -6.74 -14.15
C ALA A 132 -11.94 -5.41 -13.88
N LEU A 133 -11.24 -4.28 -13.97
CA LEU A 133 -11.84 -2.95 -13.78
C LEU A 133 -12.86 -2.60 -14.86
N SER A 134 -12.67 -3.04 -16.11
CA SER A 134 -13.64 -2.82 -17.18
C SER A 134 -14.97 -3.55 -16.93
N ARG A 135 -14.93 -4.67 -16.20
CA ARG A 135 -16.11 -5.45 -15.80
C ARG A 135 -16.80 -4.92 -14.54
N GLN A 136 -16.11 -4.08 -13.77
CA GLN A 136 -16.65 -3.58 -12.50
C GLN A 136 -17.87 -2.67 -12.73
N ARG A 137 -19.00 -3.02 -12.10
CA ARG A 137 -20.28 -2.30 -12.25
C ARG A 137 -20.64 -1.41 -11.06
N THR A 138 -20.00 -1.65 -9.88
CA THR A 138 -20.28 -0.86 -8.67
C THR A 138 -19.58 0.50 -8.71
N PRO A 139 -20.06 1.50 -7.93
CA PRO A 139 -19.41 2.80 -7.82
C PRO A 139 -17.98 2.72 -7.29
N LEU A 140 -17.72 1.84 -6.31
CA LEU A 140 -16.40 1.57 -5.77
C LEU A 140 -15.64 0.60 -6.68
N LEU A 141 -14.36 0.88 -6.95
CA LEU A 141 -13.53 0.03 -7.81
C LEU A 141 -13.38 -1.40 -7.27
N VAL A 142 -13.35 -1.55 -5.96
CA VAL A 142 -13.19 -2.85 -5.30
C VAL A 142 -14.51 -3.52 -4.89
N GLY A 143 -15.65 -2.94 -5.29
CA GLY A 143 -16.98 -3.53 -5.01
C GLY A 143 -17.24 -3.66 -3.50
N ASP A 144 -17.59 -4.86 -3.06
CA ASP A 144 -17.87 -5.24 -1.67
C ASP A 144 -16.65 -5.80 -0.93
N ALA A 145 -15.45 -5.68 -1.47
CA ALA A 145 -14.21 -6.11 -0.80
C ALA A 145 -14.07 -5.49 0.59
N ARG A 146 -13.65 -6.30 1.56
CA ARG A 146 -13.44 -5.86 2.93
C ARG A 146 -11.98 -6.04 3.35
N TYR A 147 -11.49 -5.13 4.17
CA TYR A 147 -10.10 -5.12 4.62
C TYR A 147 -9.65 -6.48 5.17
N GLU A 148 -10.46 -7.08 6.05
CA GLU A 148 -10.15 -8.35 6.70
C GLU A 148 -10.04 -9.48 5.69
N ARG A 149 -11.00 -9.60 4.76
CA ARG A 149 -10.99 -10.64 3.71
C ARG A 149 -9.78 -10.49 2.78
N VAL A 150 -9.46 -9.26 2.37
CA VAL A 150 -8.30 -8.96 1.51
C VAL A 150 -6.98 -9.26 2.25
N ARG A 151 -6.89 -8.92 3.54
CA ARG A 151 -5.74 -9.27 4.39
C ARG A 151 -5.58 -10.79 4.50
N ASP A 152 -6.67 -11.51 4.74
CA ASP A 152 -6.63 -12.95 4.93
C ASP A 152 -6.33 -13.68 3.60
N LEU A 153 -6.77 -13.13 2.47
CA LEU A 153 -6.32 -13.59 1.15
C LEU A 153 -4.79 -13.41 0.99
N LEU A 154 -4.25 -12.25 1.36
CA LEU A 154 -2.81 -11.99 1.32
C LEU A 154 -2.03 -12.96 2.22
N ARG A 155 -2.52 -13.19 3.45
CA ARG A 155 -1.93 -14.13 4.41
C ARG A 155 -1.85 -15.55 3.84
N ARG A 156 -2.95 -16.04 3.24
CA ARG A 156 -2.95 -17.34 2.55
C ARG A 156 -1.96 -17.41 1.40
N ILE A 157 -1.83 -16.34 0.60
CA ILE A 157 -0.85 -16.27 -0.49
C ILE A 157 0.56 -16.35 0.03
N VAL A 158 0.87 -15.59 1.09
CA VAL A 158 2.22 -15.54 1.66
C VAL A 158 2.53 -16.77 2.52
N GLY A 159 1.52 -17.32 3.21
CA GLY A 159 1.69 -18.41 4.19
C GLY A 159 2.13 -17.91 5.56
N ASN A 160 1.74 -16.67 5.95
CA ASN A 160 2.10 -16.08 7.23
C ASN A 160 0.98 -15.19 7.78
N GLU A 161 0.46 -15.54 8.96
CA GLU A 161 -0.65 -14.85 9.62
C GLU A 161 -0.30 -13.46 10.15
N ASP A 162 0.98 -13.13 10.33
CA ASP A 162 1.43 -11.82 10.79
C ASP A 162 1.43 -10.74 9.69
N ILE A 163 1.30 -11.15 8.43
CA ILE A 163 1.31 -10.25 7.27
C ILE A 163 0.13 -9.28 7.31
N GLN A 164 0.42 -8.03 6.99
CA GLN A 164 -0.57 -6.95 6.92
C GLN A 164 -0.57 -6.34 5.52
N LEU A 165 -1.71 -5.79 5.08
CA LEU A 165 -1.80 -5.13 3.76
C LEU A 165 -0.80 -3.97 3.61
N LYS A 166 -0.46 -3.27 4.72
CA LYS A 166 0.58 -2.22 4.72
C LYS A 166 1.98 -2.74 4.40
N ASP A 167 2.24 -4.05 4.59
CA ASP A 167 3.56 -4.64 4.32
C ASP A 167 3.82 -4.71 2.80
N ILE A 168 2.78 -4.78 1.95
CA ILE A 168 2.87 -4.62 0.49
C ILE A 168 3.56 -3.29 0.13
N ARG A 169 3.14 -2.20 0.77
CA ARG A 169 3.73 -0.88 0.52
C ARG A 169 5.18 -0.80 0.99
N THR A 170 5.51 -1.44 2.11
CA THR A 170 6.89 -1.54 2.59
C THR A 170 7.76 -2.35 1.60
N ALA A 171 7.27 -3.51 1.15
CA ALA A 171 7.96 -4.34 0.16
C ALA A 171 8.17 -3.59 -1.17
N GLY A 172 7.12 -2.91 -1.67
CA GLY A 172 7.20 -2.08 -2.88
C GLY A 172 8.22 -0.96 -2.74
N SER A 173 8.25 -0.27 -1.59
CA SER A 173 9.26 0.76 -1.32
C SER A 173 10.69 0.20 -1.37
N MET A 174 10.91 -0.97 -0.77
CA MET A 174 12.22 -1.63 -0.79
C MET A 174 12.65 -2.04 -2.20
N GLN A 175 11.73 -2.57 -3.01
CA GLN A 175 12.03 -2.94 -4.40
C GLN A 175 12.34 -1.72 -5.27
N LEU A 176 11.51 -0.68 -5.17
CA LEU A 176 11.70 0.57 -5.92
C LEU A 176 13.01 1.25 -5.52
N PHE A 177 13.33 1.31 -4.24
CA PHE A 177 14.58 1.89 -3.79
C PHE A 177 15.79 1.16 -4.38
N ARG A 178 15.80 -0.19 -4.34
CA ARG A 178 16.88 -0.98 -4.96
C ARG A 178 16.98 -0.73 -6.47
N LYS A 179 15.84 -0.60 -7.15
CA LYS A 179 15.81 -0.26 -8.59
C LYS A 179 16.38 1.13 -8.82
N HIS A 180 15.90 2.13 -8.10
CA HIS A 180 16.36 3.52 -8.25
C HIS A 180 17.82 3.70 -7.83
N LEU A 181 18.30 2.95 -6.84
CA LEU A 181 19.72 2.99 -6.45
C LEU A 181 20.64 2.54 -7.59
N LYS A 182 20.23 1.52 -8.36
CA LYS A 182 20.96 1.07 -9.53
C LYS A 182 20.96 2.14 -10.64
N THR A 183 19.81 2.76 -10.92
CA THR A 183 19.69 3.79 -11.97
C THR A 183 20.32 5.12 -11.58
N ALA A 184 20.47 5.41 -10.29
CA ALA A 184 21.13 6.58 -9.74
C ALA A 184 22.62 6.36 -9.45
N ASN A 185 23.25 5.32 -10.01
CA ASN A 185 24.66 4.98 -9.83
C ASN A 185 25.10 4.96 -8.34
N GLY A 186 24.26 4.46 -7.46
CA GLY A 186 24.52 4.38 -6.03
C GLY A 186 24.15 5.63 -5.20
N ASP A 187 23.66 6.71 -5.81
CA ASP A 187 23.21 7.89 -5.08
C ASP A 187 21.92 7.58 -4.30
N GLU A 188 22.09 7.33 -3.00
CA GLU A 188 20.97 7.04 -2.12
C GLU A 188 19.98 8.20 -1.95
N LYS A 189 20.43 9.46 -2.01
CA LYS A 189 19.57 10.63 -1.85
C LYS A 189 18.61 10.73 -3.04
N VAL A 190 19.13 10.59 -4.25
CA VAL A 190 18.35 10.56 -5.50
C VAL A 190 17.40 9.36 -5.48
N ALA A 191 17.89 8.16 -5.17
CA ALA A 191 17.08 6.95 -5.12
C ALA A 191 15.93 7.05 -4.10
N ARG A 192 16.15 7.67 -2.94
CA ARG A 192 15.12 7.93 -1.93
C ARG A 192 14.07 8.90 -2.44
N GLN A 193 14.48 9.99 -3.09
CA GLN A 193 13.56 10.95 -3.68
C GLN A 193 12.67 10.27 -4.72
N GLN A 194 13.24 9.59 -5.69
CA GLN A 194 12.49 8.87 -6.74
C GLN A 194 11.53 7.82 -6.18
N THR A 195 11.96 7.09 -5.13
CA THR A 195 11.09 6.13 -4.45
C THR A 195 9.93 6.83 -3.73
N ALA A 196 10.20 7.93 -3.08
CA ALA A 196 9.19 8.72 -2.37
C ALA A 196 8.14 9.26 -3.35
N ASP A 197 8.56 9.80 -4.48
CA ASP A 197 7.70 10.33 -5.54
C ASP A 197 6.82 9.22 -6.13
N THR A 198 7.41 8.07 -6.47
CA THR A 198 6.69 6.92 -7.03
C THR A 198 5.62 6.40 -6.09
N ILE A 199 5.89 6.35 -4.78
CA ILE A 199 4.93 5.79 -3.79
C ILE A 199 3.97 6.88 -3.26
N GLY A 200 4.30 8.14 -3.39
CA GLY A 200 3.51 9.27 -2.86
C GLY A 200 3.72 9.42 -1.35
N HIS A 201 4.94 9.75 -0.94
CA HIS A 201 5.30 10.20 0.41
C HIS A 201 6.60 11.03 0.37
N THR A 202 6.98 11.64 1.49
CA THR A 202 8.22 12.41 1.56
C THR A 202 9.45 11.51 1.72
N PRO A 203 10.65 11.93 1.28
CA PRO A 203 11.90 11.19 1.49
C PRO A 203 12.18 10.86 2.95
N THR A 204 11.82 11.74 3.88
CA THR A 204 11.93 11.52 5.33
C THR A 204 11.07 10.34 5.79
N VAL A 205 9.83 10.25 5.30
CA VAL A 205 8.94 9.11 5.55
C VAL A 205 9.50 7.84 4.93
N SER A 206 10.08 7.94 3.73
CA SER A 206 10.76 6.83 3.07
C SER A 206 11.86 6.25 3.96
N LYS A 207 12.81 7.10 4.38
CA LYS A 207 13.93 6.72 5.26
C LYS A 207 13.45 6.11 6.58
N LYS A 208 12.48 6.74 7.25
CA LYS A 208 12.06 6.37 8.61
C LYS A 208 11.24 5.07 8.67
N PHE A 209 10.44 4.78 7.65
CA PHE A 209 9.41 3.74 7.73
C PHE A 209 9.51 2.62 6.69
N TYR A 210 10.20 2.82 5.58
CA TYR A 210 10.19 1.90 4.45
C TYR A 210 11.56 1.41 4.01
N LEU A 211 12.61 2.23 4.17
CA LEU A 211 13.97 1.92 3.73
C LEU A 211 14.86 1.63 4.95
N LEU A 212 14.57 0.55 5.60
CA LEU A 212 15.24 0.11 6.82
C LEU A 212 16.40 -0.84 6.50
#